data_87cf310b5421ec5964ca2f491e2e8cf0
#
_entry.id   87cf310b5421ec5964ca2f491e2e8cf0
#
_cell.length_a   1.000
_cell.length_b   1.000
_cell.length_c   1.000
_cell.angle_alpha   90.00
_cell.angle_beta   90.00
_cell.angle_gamma   90.00
#
_symmetry.space_group_name_H-M   'P 1'
#
loop_
_entity.id
_entity.type
_entity.pdbx_description
1 polymer ?
#
loop_
_entity_poly.entity_id
_entity_poly.type
_entity_poly.pdbx_seq_one_letter_code
_entity_poly.pdbx_strand_id
1 'polypeptide(L)'
;MNYFIEGIQGAGKSTLVSRLAEKLPEYHVFREGDYNPVELAWCSYLTKEQYEAVLNRYAEIVDEIKANTTVERVFTTEGASADRNAEDRYVLTYTRILTDIPGFHKDLEQYEIYNDRVDRETFKQIIFSRFAKWHGDHQVFECSIFQNTVENQILFYEMTDDEILEFYKELAQVIQVENYKILYLDVPWVAGALEIIRKERVDAEGNEMWFPLMLGFLEDCPYGKKHGLKGFDGLVKHLEHRKVLELRILKEVFPEHAVILPSKDYDLGSKDF
;
A
#
# COMPACT_ATOMS: atom_id res chain seq x y z
N MET A 1 17.46 5.31 11.35
CA MET A 1 16.76 4.02 11.15
C MET A 1 15.40 4.28 10.58
N ASN A 2 14.95 3.49 9.59
CA ASN A 2 13.59 3.56 9.05
C ASN A 2 12.83 2.26 9.34
N TYR A 3 11.51 2.31 9.49
CA TYR A 3 10.69 1.14 9.79
C TYR A 3 9.53 1.00 8.80
N PHE A 4 9.38 -0.18 8.20
CA PHE A 4 8.19 -0.60 7.49
C PHE A 4 7.35 -1.49 8.40
N ILE A 5 6.09 -1.15 8.60
CA ILE A 5 5.17 -1.91 9.46
C ILE A 5 4.22 -2.70 8.56
N GLU A 6 4.41 -4.02 8.54
CA GLU A 6 3.76 -4.92 7.60
C GLU A 6 3.00 -6.06 8.28
N GLY A 7 2.23 -6.79 7.52
CA GLY A 7 1.40 -7.90 7.95
C GLY A 7 0.01 -7.85 7.31
N ILE A 8 -0.75 -8.92 7.45
CA ILE A 8 -2.09 -9.01 6.89
C ILE A 8 -3.08 -8.06 7.59
N GLN A 9 -4.28 -7.96 7.04
CA GLN A 9 -5.36 -7.20 7.66
C GLN A 9 -5.66 -7.77 9.06
N GLY A 10 -5.85 -6.89 10.05
CA GLY A 10 -6.07 -7.26 11.45
C GLY A 10 -4.83 -7.59 12.28
N ALA A 11 -3.64 -7.53 11.69
CA ALA A 11 -2.40 -7.75 12.42
C ALA A 11 -2.11 -6.70 13.52
N GLY A 12 -2.77 -5.55 13.50
CA GLY A 12 -2.55 -4.47 14.47
C GLY A 12 -1.53 -3.43 14.03
N LYS A 13 -1.25 -3.32 12.73
CA LYS A 13 -0.28 -2.37 12.15
C LYS A 13 -0.50 -0.93 12.61
N SER A 14 -1.70 -0.39 12.43
CA SER A 14 -2.00 1.01 12.80
C SER A 14 -1.83 1.27 14.29
N THR A 15 -2.08 0.26 15.15
CA THR A 15 -1.81 0.34 16.59
C THR A 15 -0.31 0.44 16.87
N LEU A 16 0.50 -0.40 16.21
CA LEU A 16 1.96 -0.35 16.34
C LEU A 16 2.51 0.98 15.84
N VAL A 17 2.06 1.44 14.67
CA VAL A 17 2.44 2.75 14.09
C VAL A 17 2.13 3.89 15.07
N SER A 18 0.95 3.90 15.69
CA SER A 18 0.57 4.92 16.67
C SER A 18 1.47 4.90 17.91
N ARG A 19 1.78 3.70 18.43
CA ARG A 19 2.70 3.56 19.58
C ARG A 19 4.13 3.97 19.24
N LEU A 20 4.60 3.67 18.02
CA LEU A 20 5.91 4.13 17.55
C LEU A 20 5.95 5.65 17.40
N ALA A 21 4.90 6.26 16.85
CA ALA A 21 4.80 7.72 16.75
C ALA A 21 4.87 8.42 18.12
N GLU A 22 4.25 7.83 19.15
CA GLU A 22 4.34 8.34 20.53
C GLU A 22 5.74 8.15 21.14
N LYS A 23 6.37 7.01 20.87
CA LYS A 23 7.69 6.66 21.42
C LYS A 23 8.84 7.36 20.71
N LEU A 24 8.69 7.63 19.42
CA LEU A 24 9.70 8.21 18.52
C LEU A 24 9.16 9.49 17.87
N PRO A 25 8.93 10.57 18.64
CA PRO A 25 8.27 11.78 18.15
C PRO A 25 9.08 12.54 17.08
N GLU A 26 10.37 12.22 16.92
CA GLU A 26 11.23 12.76 15.87
C GLU A 26 11.08 12.05 14.53
N TYR A 27 10.33 10.93 14.48
CA TYR A 27 10.11 10.19 13.24
C TYR A 27 8.95 10.76 12.44
N HIS A 28 9.14 10.82 11.12
CA HIS A 28 8.06 11.11 10.20
C HIS A 28 7.27 9.84 9.92
N VAL A 29 5.96 9.88 10.14
CA VAL A 29 5.07 8.73 9.98
C VAL A 29 4.25 8.88 8.71
N PHE A 30 4.37 7.92 7.81
CA PHE A 30 3.54 7.77 6.61
C PHE A 30 2.48 6.69 6.85
N ARG A 31 1.24 7.11 7.07
CA ARG A 31 0.11 6.19 7.27
C ARG A 31 -0.47 5.77 5.94
N GLU A 32 -1.16 4.64 5.92
CA GLU A 32 -1.91 4.20 4.75
C GLU A 32 -2.89 5.30 4.30
N GLY A 33 -2.84 5.67 3.01
CA GLY A 33 -3.63 6.76 2.43
C GLY A 33 -3.03 8.16 2.56
N ASP A 34 -1.88 8.33 3.23
CA ASP A 34 -1.10 9.57 3.16
C ASP A 34 -0.25 9.60 1.87
N TYR A 35 0.22 10.80 1.50
CA TYR A 35 1.32 10.88 0.54
C TYR A 35 2.52 10.12 1.09
N ASN A 36 3.05 9.20 0.31
CA ASN A 36 4.13 8.31 0.70
C ASN A 36 5.20 8.26 -0.40
N PRO A 37 6.50 8.46 -0.10
CA PRO A 37 7.53 8.50 -1.14
C PRO A 37 7.78 7.17 -1.85
N VAL A 38 7.37 6.04 -1.27
CA VAL A 38 7.60 4.70 -1.84
C VAL A 38 6.33 4.01 -2.34
N GLU A 39 5.16 4.40 -1.83
CA GLU A 39 3.88 3.72 -2.07
C GLU A 39 2.81 4.73 -2.51
N LEU A 40 1.83 4.32 -3.32
CA LEU A 40 0.78 5.19 -3.89
C LEU A 40 -0.65 4.68 -3.67
N ALA A 41 -0.86 3.70 -2.79
CA ALA A 41 -2.22 3.24 -2.52
C ALA A 41 -3.10 4.39 -2.02
N TRP A 42 -4.33 4.39 -2.51
CA TRP A 42 -5.34 5.41 -2.21
C TRP A 42 -4.98 6.83 -2.69
N CYS A 43 -4.08 6.93 -3.67
CA CYS A 43 -3.69 8.18 -4.31
C CYS A 43 -3.94 8.10 -5.81
N SER A 44 -4.49 9.16 -6.39
CA SER A 44 -4.50 9.32 -7.85
C SER A 44 -3.10 9.74 -8.32
N TYR A 45 -2.63 9.14 -9.42
CA TYR A 45 -1.32 9.42 -10.04
C TYR A 45 -1.52 10.06 -11.41
N LEU A 46 -1.65 11.38 -11.43
CA LEU A 46 -2.16 12.15 -12.55
C LEU A 46 -1.07 12.75 -13.42
N THR A 47 -1.30 12.81 -14.73
CA THR A 47 -0.58 13.74 -15.61
C THR A 47 -1.02 15.18 -15.36
N LYS A 48 -0.32 16.15 -15.93
CA LYS A 48 -0.70 17.56 -15.86
C LYS A 48 -2.10 17.80 -16.42
N GLU A 49 -2.40 17.23 -17.58
CA GLU A 49 -3.69 17.39 -18.27
C GLU A 49 -4.84 16.78 -17.44
N GLN A 50 -4.61 15.59 -16.85
CA GLN A 50 -5.59 14.95 -15.97
C GLN A 50 -5.83 15.77 -14.71
N TYR A 51 -4.77 16.31 -14.10
CA TYR A 51 -4.87 17.14 -12.92
C TYR A 51 -5.65 18.43 -13.21
N GLU A 52 -5.36 19.13 -14.31
CA GLU A 52 -6.08 20.32 -14.73
C GLU A 52 -7.57 20.01 -15.01
N ALA A 53 -7.87 18.85 -15.60
CA ALA A 53 -9.25 18.40 -15.81
C ALA A 53 -9.98 18.15 -14.48
N VAL A 54 -9.30 17.54 -13.49
CA VAL A 54 -9.84 17.34 -12.14
C VAL A 54 -10.13 18.68 -11.45
N LEU A 55 -9.19 19.64 -11.50
CA LEU A 55 -9.39 20.97 -10.92
C LEU A 55 -10.59 21.69 -11.55
N ASN A 56 -10.76 21.59 -12.87
CA ASN A 56 -11.88 22.19 -13.57
C ASN A 56 -13.22 21.52 -13.21
N ARG A 57 -13.24 20.19 -13.12
CA ARG A 57 -14.45 19.42 -12.80
C ARG A 57 -14.93 19.65 -11.37
N TYR A 58 -14.01 19.82 -10.43
CA TYR A 58 -14.27 19.98 -9.00
C TYR A 58 -13.87 21.38 -8.50
N ALA A 59 -14.23 22.41 -9.28
CA ALA A 59 -13.85 23.79 -8.99
C ALA A 59 -14.32 24.28 -7.60
N GLU A 60 -15.39 23.69 -7.05
CA GLU A 60 -15.93 24.04 -5.73
C GLU A 60 -14.99 23.68 -4.57
N ILE A 61 -14.12 22.69 -4.75
CA ILE A 61 -13.16 22.20 -3.75
C ILE A 61 -11.72 22.25 -4.26
N VAL A 62 -11.43 23.20 -5.15
CA VAL A 62 -10.10 23.31 -5.79
C VAL A 62 -8.96 23.53 -4.79
N ASP A 63 -9.23 24.23 -3.71
CA ASP A 63 -8.20 24.52 -2.69
C ASP A 63 -7.88 23.27 -1.87
N GLU A 64 -8.88 22.44 -1.54
CA GLU A 64 -8.70 21.15 -0.88
C GLU A 64 -7.92 20.17 -1.77
N ILE A 65 -8.24 20.12 -3.08
CA ILE A 65 -7.51 19.30 -4.04
C ILE A 65 -6.04 19.73 -4.10
N LYS A 66 -5.76 21.02 -4.22
CA LYS A 66 -4.39 21.55 -4.24
C LYS A 66 -3.64 21.27 -2.94
N ALA A 67 -4.30 21.42 -1.79
CA ALA A 67 -3.72 21.17 -0.47
C ALA A 67 -3.34 19.69 -0.27
N ASN A 68 -4.04 18.77 -0.94
CA ASN A 68 -3.82 17.33 -0.88
C ASN A 68 -3.04 16.79 -2.10
N THR A 69 -2.37 17.64 -2.88
CA THR A 69 -1.58 17.25 -4.05
C THR A 69 -0.11 17.50 -3.83
N THR A 70 0.70 16.49 -4.09
CA THR A 70 2.17 16.59 -4.18
C THR A 70 2.60 16.46 -5.62
N VAL A 71 3.47 17.38 -6.09
CA VAL A 71 4.02 17.30 -7.46
C VAL A 71 5.35 16.58 -7.42
N GLU A 72 5.50 15.54 -8.23
CA GLU A 72 6.71 14.76 -8.37
C GLU A 72 7.31 14.91 -9.77
N ARG A 73 8.63 15.11 -9.84
CA ARG A 73 9.37 15.07 -11.09
C ARG A 73 9.77 13.64 -11.40
N VAL A 74 9.25 13.08 -12.50
CA VAL A 74 9.59 11.73 -12.97
C VAL A 74 10.38 11.82 -14.29
N PHE A 75 11.28 10.87 -14.49
CA PHE A 75 12.06 10.77 -15.72
C PHE A 75 11.56 9.54 -16.48
N THR A 76 11.00 9.76 -17.65
CA THR A 76 10.57 8.68 -18.54
C THR A 76 11.71 8.33 -19.50
N THR A 77 11.95 7.04 -19.66
CA THR A 77 12.86 6.50 -20.66
C THR A 77 12.06 6.04 -21.87
N GLU A 78 11.44 6.95 -22.62
CA GLU A 78 10.86 6.61 -23.90
C GLU A 78 11.91 6.77 -25.02
N GLY A 79 12.27 5.66 -25.64
CA GLY A 79 13.08 5.60 -26.86
C GLY A 79 14.59 5.44 -26.65
N ALA A 80 15.28 4.98 -27.70
CA ALA A 80 16.72 4.71 -27.77
C ALA A 80 17.63 5.98 -27.74
N SER A 81 17.09 7.15 -27.44
CA SER A 81 17.84 8.39 -27.26
C SER A 81 17.99 8.73 -25.78
N ALA A 82 19.19 9.14 -25.40
CA ALA A 82 19.59 9.47 -24.03
C ALA A 82 18.93 10.73 -23.44
N ASP A 83 17.95 11.31 -24.09
CA ASP A 83 17.17 12.44 -23.59
C ASP A 83 16.10 11.92 -22.62
N ARG A 84 16.41 12.00 -21.33
CA ARG A 84 15.44 11.76 -20.26
C ARG A 84 14.43 12.91 -20.29
N ASN A 85 13.26 12.66 -20.86
CA ASN A 85 12.15 13.59 -20.74
C ASN A 85 11.70 13.60 -19.26
N ALA A 86 11.77 14.77 -18.65
CA ALA A 86 11.28 14.95 -17.28
C ALA A 86 9.83 15.42 -17.35
N GLU A 87 8.94 14.68 -16.70
CA GLU A 87 7.52 15.00 -16.60
C GLU A 87 7.14 15.24 -15.15
N ASP A 88 6.15 16.11 -14.93
CA ASP A 88 5.55 16.28 -13.64
C ASP A 88 4.36 15.31 -13.49
N ARG A 89 4.32 14.60 -12.36
CA ARG A 89 3.18 13.79 -11.91
C ARG A 89 2.56 14.42 -10.69
N TYR A 90 1.26 14.41 -10.62
CA TYR A 90 0.47 14.98 -9.53
C TYR A 90 -0.10 13.84 -8.70
N VAL A 91 0.44 13.65 -7.50
CA VAL A 91 -0.03 12.63 -6.55
C VAL A 91 -1.09 13.29 -5.67
N LEU A 92 -2.34 12.92 -5.86
CA LEU A 92 -3.46 13.45 -5.10
C LEU A 92 -3.96 12.42 -4.10
N THR A 93 -3.82 12.69 -2.81
CA THR A 93 -4.34 11.87 -1.71
C THR A 93 -5.86 12.10 -1.56
N TYR A 94 -6.61 11.72 -2.57
CA TYR A 94 -8.03 12.06 -2.74
C TYR A 94 -8.92 11.50 -1.60
N THR A 95 -8.52 10.40 -0.97
CA THR A 95 -9.26 9.80 0.15
C THR A 95 -9.19 10.64 1.43
N ARG A 96 -8.27 11.61 1.50
CA ARG A 96 -8.18 12.59 2.60
C ARG A 96 -9.15 13.76 2.45
N ILE A 97 -9.74 13.93 1.29
CA ILE A 97 -10.70 15.00 1.01
C ILE A 97 -12.10 14.52 1.41
N LEU A 98 -12.64 15.11 2.46
CA LEU A 98 -14.01 14.88 2.90
C LEU A 98 -14.95 15.79 2.13
N THR A 99 -15.79 15.23 1.27
CA THR A 99 -16.73 15.99 0.43
C THR A 99 -18.01 15.21 0.18
N ASP A 100 -19.12 15.91 0.10
CA ASP A 100 -20.43 15.39 -0.27
C ASP A 100 -20.69 15.40 -1.79
N ILE A 101 -19.69 15.79 -2.61
CA ILE A 101 -19.83 15.80 -4.07
C ILE A 101 -19.97 14.35 -4.56
N PRO A 102 -21.13 14.01 -5.16
CA PRO A 102 -21.38 12.64 -5.59
C PRO A 102 -20.36 12.17 -6.63
N GLY A 103 -19.81 10.97 -6.40
CA GLY A 103 -18.89 10.34 -7.35
C GLY A 103 -17.45 10.83 -7.29
N PHE A 104 -17.11 11.83 -6.47
CA PHE A 104 -15.75 12.37 -6.36
C PHE A 104 -14.70 11.29 -6.17
N HIS A 105 -14.83 10.47 -5.11
CA HIS A 105 -13.84 9.42 -4.82
C HIS A 105 -13.76 8.36 -5.93
N LYS A 106 -14.91 7.95 -6.48
CA LYS A 106 -14.96 6.97 -7.57
C LYS A 106 -14.31 7.49 -8.86
N ASP A 107 -14.46 8.79 -9.13
CA ASP A 107 -13.83 9.41 -10.30
C ASP A 107 -12.32 9.52 -10.15
N LEU A 108 -11.83 9.73 -8.93
CA LEU A 108 -10.39 9.84 -8.69
C LEU A 108 -9.70 8.50 -8.53
N GLU A 109 -10.41 7.50 -8.05
CA GLU A 109 -9.96 6.11 -7.96
C GLU A 109 -9.48 5.56 -9.32
N GLN A 110 -10.09 5.98 -10.45
CA GLN A 110 -9.67 5.53 -11.79
C GLN A 110 -8.23 5.91 -12.16
N TYR A 111 -7.63 6.87 -11.46
CA TYR A 111 -6.26 7.33 -11.68
C TYR A 111 -5.24 6.71 -10.71
N GLU A 112 -5.63 5.74 -9.90
CA GLU A 112 -4.68 4.94 -9.12
C GLU A 112 -3.84 4.05 -10.03
N ILE A 113 -2.71 3.56 -9.52
CA ILE A 113 -1.85 2.62 -10.26
C ILE A 113 -2.19 1.15 -9.95
N TYR A 114 -3.04 0.89 -8.97
CA TYR A 114 -3.46 -0.44 -8.51
C TYR A 114 -4.71 -0.93 -9.24
N ASN A 115 -5.10 -2.18 -9.00
CA ASN A 115 -6.33 -2.79 -9.48
C ASN A 115 -6.42 -2.85 -11.01
N ASP A 116 -5.29 -3.23 -11.67
CA ASP A 116 -5.16 -3.33 -13.14
C ASP A 116 -5.44 -2.02 -13.91
N ARG A 117 -5.32 -0.85 -13.25
CA ARG A 117 -5.50 0.46 -13.90
C ARG A 117 -4.28 0.88 -14.73
N VAL A 118 -3.14 0.29 -14.45
CA VAL A 118 -1.94 0.33 -15.32
C VAL A 118 -1.48 -1.09 -15.59
N ASP A 119 -0.75 -1.31 -16.69
CA ASP A 119 -0.18 -2.62 -16.98
C ASP A 119 0.95 -2.98 -16.00
N ARG A 120 1.28 -4.27 -15.93
CA ARG A 120 2.27 -4.84 -15.01
C ARG A 120 3.65 -4.18 -15.12
N GLU A 121 4.08 -3.86 -16.33
CA GLU A 121 5.40 -3.25 -16.56
C GLU A 121 5.43 -1.79 -16.09
N THR A 122 4.40 -1.03 -16.41
CA THR A 122 4.22 0.36 -15.93
C THR A 122 4.15 0.40 -14.40
N PHE A 123 3.39 -0.52 -13.78
CA PHE A 123 3.34 -0.65 -12.32
C PHE A 123 4.73 -0.89 -11.72
N LYS A 124 5.46 -1.87 -12.26
CA LYS A 124 6.83 -2.17 -11.83
C LYS A 124 7.75 -0.95 -11.93
N GLN A 125 7.73 -0.26 -13.06
CA GLN A 125 8.56 0.94 -13.27
C GLN A 125 8.25 2.04 -12.27
N ILE A 126 6.98 2.30 -11.98
CA ILE A 126 6.57 3.31 -11.00
C ILE A 126 7.10 2.93 -9.61
N ILE A 127 6.80 1.72 -9.12
CA ILE A 127 7.23 1.25 -7.79
C ILE A 127 8.76 1.29 -7.68
N PHE A 128 9.49 0.74 -8.65
CA PHE A 128 10.96 0.69 -8.63
C PHE A 128 11.58 2.09 -8.65
N SER A 129 11.05 2.99 -9.48
CA SER A 129 11.51 4.39 -9.52
C SER A 129 11.34 5.10 -8.18
N ARG A 130 10.25 4.81 -7.44
CA ARG A 130 9.97 5.40 -6.13
C ARG A 130 10.95 4.87 -5.08
N PHE A 131 11.11 3.56 -4.99
CA PHE A 131 12.08 2.96 -4.07
C PHE A 131 13.53 3.36 -4.39
N ALA A 132 13.90 3.49 -5.67
CA ALA A 132 15.23 3.96 -6.08
C ALA A 132 15.50 5.42 -5.70
N LYS A 133 14.45 6.26 -5.63
CA LYS A 133 14.55 7.66 -5.21
C LYS A 133 14.37 7.85 -3.70
N TRP A 134 13.90 6.81 -3.01
CA TRP A 134 13.68 6.91 -1.58
C TRP A 134 14.99 7.17 -0.85
N HIS A 135 14.95 8.17 0.00
CA HIS A 135 16.04 8.58 0.87
C HIS A 135 15.48 9.14 2.17
N GLY A 136 16.35 9.31 3.12
CA GLY A 136 16.00 9.88 4.43
C GLY A 136 16.20 8.89 5.57
N ASP A 137 15.98 9.37 6.76
CA ASP A 137 16.11 8.63 8.01
C ASP A 137 14.98 9.05 8.96
N HIS A 138 14.76 8.26 10.02
CA HIS A 138 13.70 8.52 11.00
C HIS A 138 12.30 8.55 10.36
N GLN A 139 11.99 7.50 9.57
CA GLN A 139 10.71 7.34 8.89
C GLN A 139 10.02 6.05 9.33
N VAL A 140 8.71 6.11 9.51
CA VAL A 140 7.84 4.95 9.76
C VAL A 140 6.81 4.86 8.64
N PHE A 141 6.75 3.72 7.98
CA PHE A 141 5.86 3.45 6.86
C PHE A 141 4.82 2.39 7.24
N GLU A 142 3.56 2.68 7.07
CA GLU A 142 2.46 1.71 7.24
C GLU A 142 2.07 1.10 5.89
N CYS A 143 2.06 -0.24 5.78
CA CYS A 143 1.56 -0.99 4.60
C CYS A 143 2.26 -0.66 3.27
N SER A 144 3.54 -0.28 3.29
CA SER A 144 4.17 0.38 2.13
C SER A 144 5.07 -0.51 1.27
N ILE A 145 5.47 -1.68 1.76
CA ILE A 145 6.34 -2.58 0.98
C ILE A 145 5.61 -3.84 0.50
N PHE A 146 4.66 -4.39 1.28
CA PHE A 146 3.96 -5.63 0.90
C PHE A 146 2.50 -5.42 0.59
N GLN A 147 1.69 -4.96 1.55
CA GLN A 147 0.24 -5.09 1.50
C GLN A 147 -0.37 -4.81 0.13
N ASN A 148 -0.28 -3.58 -0.35
CA ASN A 148 -0.97 -3.16 -1.56
C ASN A 148 -0.29 -3.70 -2.84
N THR A 149 1.05 -3.80 -2.83
CA THR A 149 1.82 -4.33 -3.96
C THR A 149 1.57 -5.83 -4.16
N VAL A 150 1.66 -6.65 -3.08
CA VAL A 150 1.41 -8.10 -3.17
C VAL A 150 -0.05 -8.39 -3.52
N GLU A 151 -1.01 -7.65 -2.90
CA GLU A 151 -2.44 -7.77 -3.25
C GLU A 151 -2.67 -7.52 -4.75
N ASN A 152 -2.13 -6.43 -5.29
CA ASN A 152 -2.30 -6.10 -6.71
C ASN A 152 -1.70 -7.18 -7.62
N GLN A 153 -0.53 -7.70 -7.27
CA GLN A 153 0.16 -8.74 -8.03
C GLN A 153 -0.61 -10.07 -8.01
N ILE A 154 -1.17 -10.48 -6.86
CA ILE A 154 -1.98 -11.70 -6.77
C ILE A 154 -3.33 -11.49 -7.43
N LEU A 155 -4.09 -10.49 -7.01
CA LEU A 155 -5.52 -10.37 -7.30
C LEU A 155 -5.80 -9.87 -8.71
N PHE A 156 -4.95 -9.00 -9.25
CA PHE A 156 -5.20 -8.34 -10.54
C PHE A 156 -4.24 -8.77 -11.64
N TYR A 157 -2.97 -8.96 -11.35
CA TYR A 157 -2.01 -9.45 -12.34
C TYR A 157 -1.88 -10.97 -12.37
N GLU A 158 -2.56 -11.69 -11.45
CA GLU A 158 -2.56 -13.15 -11.33
C GLU A 158 -1.14 -13.76 -11.39
N MET A 159 -0.17 -13.04 -10.80
CA MET A 159 1.22 -13.49 -10.75
C MET A 159 1.36 -14.71 -9.82
N THR A 160 2.25 -15.61 -10.20
CA THR A 160 2.66 -16.73 -9.34
C THR A 160 3.55 -16.23 -8.19
N ASP A 161 3.62 -17.02 -7.11
CA ASP A 161 4.48 -16.72 -5.95
C ASP A 161 5.95 -16.52 -6.35
N ASP A 162 6.45 -17.29 -7.34
CA ASP A 162 7.81 -17.18 -7.81
C ASP A 162 8.05 -15.91 -8.63
N GLU A 163 7.08 -15.47 -9.44
CA GLU A 163 7.16 -14.18 -10.16
C GLU A 163 7.14 -13.01 -9.19
N ILE A 164 6.31 -13.08 -8.12
CA ILE A 164 6.27 -12.07 -7.07
C ILE A 164 7.61 -12.05 -6.29
N LEU A 165 8.14 -13.21 -5.96
CA LEU A 165 9.44 -13.31 -5.29
C LEU A 165 10.56 -12.68 -6.15
N GLU A 166 10.55 -12.92 -7.46
CA GLU A 166 11.54 -12.32 -8.37
C GLU A 166 11.38 -10.80 -8.47
N PHE A 167 10.14 -10.30 -8.52
CA PHE A 167 9.89 -8.85 -8.43
C PHE A 167 10.54 -8.24 -7.18
N TYR A 168 10.42 -8.89 -6.01
CA TYR A 168 11.03 -8.38 -4.77
C TYR A 168 12.54 -8.51 -4.74
N LYS A 169 13.13 -9.54 -5.37
CA LYS A 169 14.59 -9.62 -5.53
C LYS A 169 15.15 -8.47 -6.36
N GLU A 170 14.46 -8.12 -7.44
CA GLU A 170 14.84 -6.96 -8.25
C GLU A 170 14.58 -5.64 -7.49
N LEU A 171 13.46 -5.52 -6.76
CA LEU A 171 13.15 -4.34 -5.95
C LEU A 171 14.23 -4.09 -4.90
N ALA A 172 14.69 -5.13 -4.22
CA ALA A 172 15.75 -5.01 -3.21
C ALA A 172 17.05 -4.44 -3.78
N GLN A 173 17.34 -4.67 -5.07
CA GLN A 173 18.55 -4.14 -5.73
C GLN A 173 18.48 -2.63 -6.01
N VAL A 174 17.29 -2.05 -6.09
CA VAL A 174 17.13 -0.61 -6.36
C VAL A 174 17.03 0.23 -5.09
N ILE A 175 16.79 -0.38 -3.93
CA ILE A 175 16.76 0.32 -2.63
C ILE A 175 18.18 0.75 -2.27
N GLN A 176 18.39 2.08 -2.13
CA GLN A 176 19.69 2.66 -1.80
C GLN A 176 19.87 2.89 -0.30
N VAL A 177 18.79 2.88 0.46
CA VAL A 177 18.81 3.09 1.92
C VAL A 177 19.15 1.77 2.59
N GLU A 178 20.25 1.74 3.34
CA GLU A 178 20.70 0.52 4.06
C GLU A 178 20.06 0.40 5.46
N ASN A 179 19.74 1.55 6.06
CA ASN A 179 19.34 1.61 7.47
C ASN A 179 17.82 1.56 7.63
N TYR A 180 17.22 0.37 7.38
CA TYR A 180 15.79 0.12 7.61
C TYR A 180 15.51 -1.27 8.16
N LYS A 181 14.35 -1.43 8.79
CA LYS A 181 13.80 -2.72 9.23
C LYS A 181 12.37 -2.86 8.74
N ILE A 182 11.97 -4.10 8.45
CA ILE A 182 10.61 -4.50 8.12
C ILE A 182 10.07 -5.25 9.33
N LEU A 183 9.21 -4.58 10.10
CA LEU A 183 8.55 -5.15 11.28
C LEU A 183 7.27 -5.83 10.80
N TYR A 184 7.30 -7.15 10.69
CA TYR A 184 6.18 -7.94 10.22
C TYR A 184 5.37 -8.50 11.39
N LEU A 185 4.11 -8.12 11.48
CA LEU A 185 3.20 -8.61 12.51
C LEU A 185 2.60 -9.95 12.06
N ASP A 186 3.14 -11.05 12.53
CA ASP A 186 2.64 -12.39 12.21
C ASP A 186 1.38 -12.72 13.01
N VAL A 187 0.30 -13.01 12.28
CA VAL A 187 -1.00 -13.40 12.83
C VAL A 187 -1.09 -14.92 12.86
N PRO A 188 -1.06 -15.57 14.03
CA PRO A 188 -1.06 -17.03 14.11
C PRO A 188 -2.39 -17.66 13.66
N TRP A 189 -3.51 -16.95 13.82
CA TRP A 189 -4.86 -17.39 13.47
C TRP A 189 -5.61 -16.33 12.67
N VAL A 190 -5.52 -16.43 11.33
CA VAL A 190 -6.08 -15.45 10.38
C VAL A 190 -7.59 -15.30 10.54
N ALA A 191 -8.33 -16.41 10.61
CA ALA A 191 -9.79 -16.36 10.76
C ALA A 191 -10.21 -15.59 12.03
N GLY A 192 -9.54 -15.83 13.16
CA GLY A 192 -9.84 -15.09 14.41
C GLY A 192 -9.51 -13.60 14.32
N ALA A 193 -8.44 -13.23 13.64
CA ALA A 193 -8.13 -11.82 13.42
C ALA A 193 -9.21 -11.12 12.57
N LEU A 194 -9.72 -11.78 11.54
CA LEU A 194 -10.81 -11.28 10.71
C LEU A 194 -12.13 -11.14 11.50
N GLU A 195 -12.45 -12.11 12.37
CA GLU A 195 -13.63 -12.02 13.23
C GLU A 195 -13.56 -10.82 14.19
N ILE A 196 -12.37 -10.49 14.68
CA ILE A 196 -12.17 -9.31 15.53
C ILE A 196 -12.41 -8.03 14.72
N ILE A 197 -11.82 -7.91 13.52
CA ILE A 197 -12.01 -6.73 12.67
C ILE A 197 -13.48 -6.51 12.32
N ARG A 198 -14.21 -7.58 12.00
CA ARG A 198 -15.65 -7.50 11.69
C ARG A 198 -16.44 -6.83 12.82
N LYS A 199 -16.08 -7.15 14.06
CA LYS A 199 -16.73 -6.58 15.24
C LYS A 199 -16.28 -5.15 15.57
N GLU A 200 -15.04 -4.80 15.20
CA GLU A 200 -14.47 -3.49 15.49
C GLU A 200 -14.80 -2.43 14.43
N ARG A 201 -14.98 -2.87 13.16
CA ARG A 201 -15.24 -1.96 12.03
C ARG A 201 -16.70 -1.95 11.60
N VAL A 202 -17.53 -1.45 12.51
CA VAL A 202 -18.97 -1.26 12.33
C VAL A 202 -19.31 0.23 12.31
N ASP A 203 -20.46 0.58 11.71
CA ASP A 203 -21.02 1.93 11.79
C ASP A 203 -21.66 2.20 13.17
N ALA A 204 -22.26 3.39 13.32
CA ALA A 204 -22.94 3.79 14.57
C ALA A 204 -24.14 2.92 14.90
N GLU A 205 -24.74 2.28 13.92
CA GLU A 205 -25.88 1.36 14.02
C GLU A 205 -25.45 -0.10 14.24
N GLY A 206 -24.13 -0.40 14.19
CA GLY A 206 -23.56 -1.74 14.38
C GLY A 206 -23.50 -2.59 13.09
N ASN A 207 -23.71 -2.00 11.92
CA ASN A 207 -23.57 -2.71 10.65
C ASN A 207 -22.10 -2.86 10.26
N GLU A 208 -21.75 -4.02 9.71
CA GLU A 208 -20.40 -4.27 9.20
C GLU A 208 -20.10 -3.37 7.98
N MET A 209 -19.10 -2.51 8.08
CA MET A 209 -18.70 -1.61 7.00
C MET A 209 -17.56 -2.15 6.16
N TRP A 210 -16.49 -2.58 6.81
CA TRP A 210 -15.26 -3.00 6.13
C TRP A 210 -15.38 -4.38 5.48
N PHE A 211 -16.02 -5.33 6.17
CA PHE A 211 -16.04 -6.73 5.73
C PHE A 211 -16.77 -6.95 4.39
N PRO A 212 -17.97 -6.37 4.16
CA PRO A 212 -18.62 -6.46 2.85
C PRO A 212 -17.81 -5.87 1.71
N LEU A 213 -17.06 -4.77 1.96
CA LEU A 213 -16.18 -4.16 0.96
C LEU A 213 -15.03 -5.10 0.58
N MET A 214 -14.39 -5.72 1.58
CA MET A 214 -13.31 -6.68 1.34
C MET A 214 -13.78 -7.94 0.61
N LEU A 215 -14.98 -8.43 0.93
CA LEU A 215 -15.57 -9.55 0.20
C LEU A 215 -15.83 -9.17 -1.26
N GLY A 216 -16.49 -8.04 -1.52
CA GLY A 216 -16.76 -7.57 -2.86
C GLY A 216 -15.46 -7.39 -3.67
N PHE A 217 -14.44 -6.81 -3.08
CA PHE A 217 -13.13 -6.64 -3.70
C PHE A 217 -12.49 -7.98 -4.09
N LEU A 218 -12.49 -8.98 -3.20
CA LEU A 218 -11.96 -10.31 -3.46
C LEU A 218 -12.78 -11.07 -4.51
N GLU A 219 -14.11 -11.04 -4.40
CA GLU A 219 -15.00 -11.81 -5.28
C GLU A 219 -15.05 -11.22 -6.69
N ASP A 220 -14.85 -9.91 -6.84
CA ASP A 220 -14.90 -9.22 -8.12
C ASP A 220 -13.57 -9.15 -8.87
N CYS A 221 -12.44 -9.36 -8.18
CA CYS A 221 -11.14 -9.36 -8.83
C CYS A 221 -10.93 -10.57 -9.76
N PRO A 222 -10.02 -10.51 -10.75
CA PRO A 222 -9.72 -11.61 -11.67
C PRO A 222 -9.37 -12.91 -10.96
N TYR A 223 -8.45 -12.86 -10.01
CA TYR A 223 -7.98 -14.01 -9.23
C TYR A 223 -9.10 -14.66 -8.42
N GLY A 224 -9.89 -13.86 -7.71
CA GLY A 224 -11.02 -14.35 -6.91
C GLY A 224 -12.06 -15.08 -7.74
N LYS A 225 -12.42 -14.53 -8.90
CA LYS A 225 -13.32 -15.17 -9.88
C LYS A 225 -12.76 -16.49 -10.41
N LYS A 226 -11.51 -16.49 -10.82
CA LYS A 226 -10.82 -17.67 -11.37
C LYS A 226 -10.70 -18.81 -10.37
N HIS A 227 -10.40 -18.48 -9.12
CA HIS A 227 -10.19 -19.46 -8.06
C HIS A 227 -11.46 -19.75 -7.21
N GLY A 228 -12.58 -19.09 -7.52
CA GLY A 228 -13.85 -19.27 -6.81
C GLY A 228 -13.79 -18.86 -5.34
N LEU A 229 -12.99 -17.85 -5.01
CA LEU A 229 -12.86 -17.35 -3.63
C LEU A 229 -14.11 -16.55 -3.26
N LYS A 230 -14.82 -17.01 -2.25
CA LYS A 230 -16.10 -16.40 -1.83
C LYS A 230 -16.25 -16.38 -0.32
N GLY A 231 -16.91 -15.35 0.18
CA GLY A 231 -17.29 -15.22 1.58
C GLY A 231 -16.09 -15.21 2.52
N PHE A 232 -16.38 -15.48 3.79
CA PHE A 232 -15.38 -15.47 4.85
C PHE A 232 -14.24 -16.46 4.61
N ASP A 233 -14.56 -17.70 4.22
CA ASP A 233 -13.55 -18.75 4.00
C ASP A 233 -12.63 -18.41 2.81
N GLY A 234 -13.18 -17.79 1.75
CA GLY A 234 -12.40 -17.32 0.61
C GLY A 234 -11.40 -16.22 1.02
N LEU A 235 -11.83 -15.29 1.86
CA LEU A 235 -10.98 -14.22 2.38
C LEU A 235 -9.89 -14.78 3.32
N VAL A 236 -10.24 -15.70 4.23
CA VAL A 236 -9.27 -16.39 5.09
C VAL A 236 -8.21 -17.07 4.25
N LYS A 237 -8.62 -17.89 3.26
CA LYS A 237 -7.71 -18.61 2.37
C LYS A 237 -6.76 -17.67 1.64
N HIS A 238 -7.27 -16.56 1.12
CA HIS A 238 -6.44 -15.56 0.44
C HIS A 238 -5.41 -14.93 1.38
N LEU A 239 -5.82 -14.49 2.58
CA LEU A 239 -4.91 -13.86 3.53
C LEU A 239 -3.89 -14.84 4.13
N GLU A 240 -4.24 -16.11 4.30
CA GLU A 240 -3.27 -17.16 4.66
C GLU A 240 -2.23 -17.36 3.57
N HIS A 241 -2.65 -17.43 2.30
CA HIS A 241 -1.73 -17.50 1.16
C HIS A 241 -0.80 -16.29 1.11
N ARG A 242 -1.35 -15.07 1.19
CA ARG A 242 -0.55 -13.84 1.18
C ARG A 242 0.44 -13.78 2.33
N LYS A 243 0.03 -14.16 3.55
CA LYS A 243 0.92 -14.24 4.71
C LYS A 243 2.12 -15.16 4.47
N VAL A 244 1.87 -16.36 3.95
CA VAL A 244 2.94 -17.33 3.65
C VAL A 244 3.92 -16.76 2.62
N LEU A 245 3.41 -16.11 1.57
CA LEU A 245 4.23 -15.49 0.54
C LEU A 245 5.05 -14.31 1.10
N GLU A 246 4.44 -13.41 1.88
CA GLU A 246 5.14 -12.28 2.51
C GLU A 246 6.28 -12.75 3.44
N LEU A 247 6.03 -13.78 4.26
CA LEU A 247 7.05 -14.39 5.12
C LEU A 247 8.17 -15.06 4.30
N ARG A 248 7.84 -15.66 3.15
CA ARG A 248 8.83 -16.20 2.21
C ARG A 248 9.70 -15.08 1.62
N ILE A 249 9.11 -13.97 1.19
CA ILE A 249 9.83 -12.80 0.68
C ILE A 249 10.77 -12.23 1.76
N LEU A 250 10.30 -12.07 2.98
CA LEU A 250 11.14 -11.61 4.10
C LEU A 250 12.36 -12.50 4.28
N LYS A 251 12.15 -13.82 4.29
CA LYS A 251 13.23 -14.80 4.51
C LYS A 251 14.23 -14.86 3.37
N GLU A 252 13.75 -14.81 2.12
CA GLU A 252 14.61 -15.07 0.96
C GLU A 252 15.21 -13.78 0.36
N VAL A 253 14.56 -12.62 0.56
CA VAL A 253 14.97 -11.34 -0.05
C VAL A 253 15.51 -10.35 0.99
N PHE A 254 14.86 -10.25 2.15
CA PHE A 254 15.18 -9.24 3.17
C PHE A 254 15.67 -9.81 4.51
N PRO A 255 16.48 -10.89 4.57
CA PRO A 255 16.82 -11.57 5.83
C PRO A 255 17.49 -10.63 6.85
N GLU A 256 18.31 -9.69 6.40
CA GLU A 256 19.02 -8.73 7.27
C GLU A 256 18.14 -7.57 7.74
N HIS A 257 16.99 -7.37 7.10
CA HIS A 257 16.06 -6.28 7.41
C HIS A 257 14.79 -6.77 8.14
N ALA A 258 14.51 -8.06 8.10
CA ALA A 258 13.28 -8.65 8.63
C ALA A 258 13.31 -8.78 10.16
N VAL A 259 12.24 -8.31 10.80
CA VAL A 259 11.91 -8.56 12.20
C VAL A 259 10.49 -9.08 12.26
N ILE A 260 10.29 -10.33 12.65
CA ILE A 260 8.97 -10.94 12.76
C ILE A 260 8.52 -10.85 14.21
N LEU A 261 7.41 -10.16 14.44
CA LEU A 261 6.82 -9.93 15.74
C LEU A 261 5.47 -10.66 15.84
N PRO A 262 5.14 -11.26 16.99
CA PRO A 262 3.81 -11.82 17.17
C PRO A 262 2.76 -10.69 17.15
N SER A 263 1.72 -10.85 16.35
CA SER A 263 0.63 -9.87 16.29
C SER A 263 0.02 -9.65 17.68
N LYS A 264 -0.10 -8.38 18.09
CA LYS A 264 -0.71 -7.92 19.37
C LYS A 264 0.04 -8.35 20.66
N ASP A 265 1.18 -9.03 20.53
CA ASP A 265 2.00 -9.50 21.67
C ASP A 265 3.48 -9.19 21.44
N TYR A 266 3.79 -7.91 21.22
CA TYR A 266 5.15 -7.39 21.03
C TYR A 266 5.50 -6.39 22.15
N ASP A 267 6.78 -6.39 22.56
CA ASP A 267 7.32 -5.47 23.56
C ASP A 267 8.08 -4.31 22.90
N LEU A 268 7.55 -3.08 23.02
CA LEU A 268 8.22 -1.86 22.56
C LEU A 268 9.50 -1.51 23.32
N GLY A 269 9.82 -2.21 24.39
CA GLY A 269 11.08 -2.12 25.13
C GLY A 269 12.16 -3.07 24.61
N SER A 270 11.83 -3.94 23.65
CA SER A 270 12.75 -4.91 23.08
C SER A 270 13.86 -4.26 22.26
N LYS A 271 14.87 -5.06 21.89
CA LYS A 271 15.96 -4.59 21.02
C LYS A 271 15.56 -4.43 19.55
N ASP A 272 14.33 -4.78 19.22
CA ASP A 272 13.78 -4.73 17.85
C ASP A 272 13.33 -3.30 17.45
N PHE A 273 13.31 -2.37 18.43
CA PHE A 273 12.89 -0.98 18.26
C PHE A 273 13.99 0.04 18.61
#